data_b040db720b6a9574fa536f5c88f6f1f6
#
_entry.id   b040db720b6a9574fa536f5c88f6f1f6
#
_cell.length_a   1.000
_cell.length_b   1.000
_cell.length_c   1.000
_cell.angle_alpha   90.00
_cell.angle_beta   90.00
_cell.angle_gamma   90.00
#
_symmetry.space_group_name_H-M   'P 1'
#
loop_
_entity.id
_entity.type
_entity.pdbx_description
1 polymer ?
#
loop_
_entity_poly.entity_id
_entity_poly.type
_entity_poly.pdbx_seq_one_letter_code
_entity_poly.pdbx_strand_id
1 'polypeptide(L)'
;MKSKHKRSKSLNIGFVSTRFKGLDGVSLESSKWAEIFEGFHHQCFWFAGELDKDPRVSMRVPEAFFQHPENVALSQELFGVQTRARTVTDRIYKEKEYLKEKIYAFLERFNIDLLVAENVLAIPMHIPLGVALTEVIAETGIPAIGHHHDFHWERPRFLLNAIPDILDMAFPPDLPSMKHVVINTVAQKDLAAKTGISSQLIYNVIDFDRANTGIDEYNKNLRADMGFSDQDVLVLQPTRVVSRKGIEQALYLVERLQVPNLNLLISHSPGDEGEEYFNWIKDTAQRQKVPIHFIFNRLYEERTQTPDGRKVYTLWDVYPHTDLITYPSLYEGFGNAFLEAILFKKPLLVNRYSVYIVDIEPKGFDVIAIDGFLTETAVRQVEEVLKDPDRRRAMVERNFELGKKYFSYSSLKRGLSALLTSFFGTIPSGNLAGGSNGQ
;
A
#
# COMPACT_ATOMS: atom_id res chain seq x y z
N MET A 1 -49.11 -6.24 -8.13
CA MET A 1 -48.09 -7.12 -7.51
C MET A 1 -47.02 -6.24 -6.89
N LYS A 2 -46.96 -6.12 -5.55
CA LYS A 2 -45.93 -5.35 -4.84
C LYS A 2 -44.63 -6.18 -4.88
N SER A 3 -43.63 -5.69 -5.60
CA SER A 3 -42.28 -6.24 -5.58
C SER A 3 -41.76 -6.20 -4.13
N LYS A 4 -41.65 -7.35 -3.49
CA LYS A 4 -40.90 -7.49 -2.23
C LYS A 4 -39.43 -7.24 -2.54
N HIS A 5 -38.96 -6.05 -2.20
CA HIS A 5 -37.52 -5.78 -2.14
C HIS A 5 -36.92 -6.80 -1.12
N LYS A 6 -36.24 -7.83 -1.62
CA LYS A 6 -35.39 -8.65 -0.80
C LYS A 6 -34.30 -7.71 -0.23
N ARG A 7 -34.35 -7.42 1.08
CA ARG A 7 -33.21 -6.80 1.78
C ARG A 7 -32.01 -7.68 1.48
N SER A 8 -30.93 -7.09 0.95
CA SER A 8 -29.67 -7.80 0.81
C SER A 8 -29.21 -8.27 2.19
N LYS A 9 -28.81 -9.54 2.28
CA LYS A 9 -28.29 -10.12 3.53
C LYS A 9 -26.98 -9.40 3.86
N SER A 10 -26.84 -8.91 5.11
CA SER A 10 -25.54 -8.48 5.62
C SER A 10 -24.58 -9.66 5.62
N LEU A 11 -23.37 -9.48 5.13
CA LEU A 11 -22.31 -10.50 5.11
C LEU A 11 -21.33 -10.26 6.25
N ASN A 12 -20.78 -11.35 6.78
CA ASN A 12 -19.64 -11.35 7.66
C ASN A 12 -18.38 -11.61 6.81
N ILE A 13 -17.49 -10.64 6.72
CA ILE A 13 -16.30 -10.68 5.85
C ILE A 13 -15.07 -10.85 6.72
N GLY A 14 -14.33 -11.94 6.51
CA GLY A 14 -13.14 -12.27 7.27
C GLY A 14 -11.86 -11.90 6.50
N PHE A 15 -11.09 -10.94 7.00
CA PHE A 15 -9.76 -10.61 6.49
C PHE A 15 -8.71 -11.50 7.13
N VAL A 16 -7.84 -12.10 6.32
CA VAL A 16 -6.76 -12.99 6.75
C VAL A 16 -5.43 -12.51 6.20
N SER A 17 -4.47 -12.28 7.08
CA SER A 17 -3.07 -11.97 6.74
C SER A 17 -2.12 -12.44 7.83
N THR A 18 -0.84 -12.25 7.65
CA THR A 18 0.16 -12.49 8.70
C THR A 18 0.20 -11.36 9.74
N ARG A 19 -0.17 -10.13 9.32
CA ARG A 19 -0.21 -8.93 10.17
C ARG A 19 -1.28 -7.94 9.68
N PHE A 20 -1.99 -7.34 10.64
CA PHE A 20 -2.81 -6.15 10.45
C PHE A 20 -2.51 -5.16 11.58
N LYS A 21 -1.35 -4.48 11.49
CA LYS A 21 -0.90 -3.53 12.50
C LYS A 21 -0.02 -2.46 11.87
N GLY A 22 -0.22 -1.21 12.29
CA GLY A 22 0.58 -0.07 11.83
C GLY A 22 0.20 0.41 10.42
N LEU A 23 1.10 1.19 9.81
CA LEU A 23 0.89 1.91 8.55
C LEU A 23 1.53 1.23 7.33
N ASP A 24 1.73 -0.09 7.35
CA ASP A 24 2.19 -0.77 6.14
C ASP A 24 1.09 -0.80 5.05
N GLY A 25 1.53 -0.89 3.78
CA GLY A 25 0.62 -0.77 2.64
C GLY A 25 -0.52 -1.79 2.62
N VAL A 26 -0.28 -3.03 3.10
CA VAL A 26 -1.31 -4.09 3.17
C VAL A 26 -2.34 -3.74 4.23
N SER A 27 -1.91 -3.37 5.45
CA SER A 27 -2.80 -2.99 6.54
C SER A 27 -3.66 -1.77 6.21
N LEU A 28 -3.08 -0.77 5.51
CA LEU A 28 -3.79 0.42 5.07
C LEU A 28 -4.84 0.11 4.00
N GLU A 29 -4.50 -0.67 2.97
CA GLU A 29 -5.46 -1.01 1.91
C GLU A 29 -6.58 -1.92 2.44
N SER A 30 -6.26 -2.89 3.30
CA SER A 30 -7.27 -3.73 3.95
C SER A 30 -8.28 -2.91 4.76
N SER A 31 -7.80 -1.87 5.47
CA SER A 31 -8.68 -0.98 6.24
C SER A 31 -9.62 -0.17 5.33
N LYS A 32 -9.15 0.29 4.17
CA LYS A 32 -10.00 0.97 3.16
C LYS A 32 -11.07 0.05 2.59
N TRP A 33 -10.71 -1.21 2.31
CA TRP A 33 -11.67 -2.22 1.85
C TRP A 33 -12.74 -2.48 2.92
N ALA A 34 -12.33 -2.65 4.18
CA ALA A 34 -13.25 -2.86 5.29
C ALA A 34 -14.21 -1.67 5.45
N GLU A 35 -13.72 -0.44 5.39
CA GLU A 35 -14.54 0.76 5.45
C GLU A 35 -15.62 0.78 4.36
N ILE A 36 -15.28 0.39 3.13
CA ILE A 36 -16.26 0.30 2.04
C ILE A 36 -17.27 -0.83 2.27
N PHE A 37 -16.83 -2.01 2.74
CA PHE A 37 -17.74 -3.11 3.06
C PHE A 37 -18.70 -2.76 4.21
N GLU A 38 -18.22 -2.08 5.25
CA GLU A 38 -19.03 -1.56 6.34
C GLU A 38 -20.04 -0.50 5.85
N GLY A 39 -19.61 0.35 4.91
CA GLY A 39 -20.49 1.29 4.18
C GLY A 39 -21.58 0.60 3.35
N PHE A 40 -21.40 -0.66 2.99
CA PHE A 40 -22.44 -1.53 2.39
C PHE A 40 -23.28 -2.28 3.45
N HIS A 41 -23.10 -1.99 4.73
CA HIS A 41 -23.74 -2.66 5.86
C HIS A 41 -23.30 -4.13 6.06
N HIS A 42 -22.09 -4.48 5.67
CA HIS A 42 -21.41 -5.73 6.03
C HIS A 42 -20.64 -5.57 7.34
N GLN A 43 -20.25 -6.69 7.95
CA GLN A 43 -19.38 -6.69 9.14
C GLN A 43 -18.02 -7.26 8.78
N CYS A 44 -16.96 -6.60 9.26
CA CYS A 44 -15.58 -7.00 8.98
C CYS A 44 -14.92 -7.59 10.22
N PHE A 45 -14.23 -8.71 10.02
CA PHE A 45 -13.53 -9.48 11.07
C PHE A 45 -12.09 -9.76 10.62
N TRP A 46 -11.18 -9.92 11.58
CA TRP A 46 -9.75 -9.92 11.30
C TRP A 46 -9.06 -11.13 11.92
N PHE A 47 -8.25 -11.84 11.13
CA PHE A 47 -7.37 -12.92 11.56
C PHE A 47 -5.93 -12.63 11.19
N ALA A 48 -5.01 -12.55 12.14
CA ALA A 48 -3.58 -12.45 11.87
C ALA A 48 -2.72 -12.86 13.08
N GLY A 49 -1.41 -13.00 12.82
CA GLY A 49 -0.42 -13.23 13.87
C GLY A 49 -0.17 -11.99 14.73
N GLU A 50 -0.22 -10.81 14.13
CA GLU A 50 -0.12 -9.53 14.82
C GLU A 50 -1.27 -8.60 14.40
N LEU A 51 -1.99 -8.06 15.40
CA LEU A 51 -3.20 -7.27 15.22
C LEU A 51 -3.22 -6.06 16.16
N ASP A 52 -3.75 -4.94 15.67
CA ASP A 52 -4.15 -3.76 16.45
C ASP A 52 -5.67 -3.52 16.45
N LYS A 53 -6.45 -4.49 15.98
CA LYS A 53 -7.92 -4.43 15.89
C LYS A 53 -8.59 -4.87 17.20
N ASP A 54 -9.82 -4.36 17.43
CA ASP A 54 -10.63 -4.71 18.61
C ASP A 54 -10.79 -6.24 18.74
N PRO A 55 -10.50 -6.83 19.92
CA PRO A 55 -10.64 -8.27 20.14
C PRO A 55 -12.05 -8.83 19.92
N ARG A 56 -13.09 -7.99 19.94
CA ARG A 56 -14.48 -8.38 19.66
C ARG A 56 -14.73 -8.75 18.20
N VAL A 57 -13.91 -8.18 17.28
CA VAL A 57 -14.00 -8.40 15.84
C VAL A 57 -12.71 -9.00 15.28
N SER A 58 -11.83 -9.49 16.14
CA SER A 58 -10.56 -10.06 15.69
C SER A 58 -10.17 -11.32 16.44
N MET A 59 -9.32 -12.12 15.80
CA MET A 59 -8.69 -13.31 16.35
C MET A 59 -7.18 -13.26 16.07
N ARG A 60 -6.41 -13.01 17.12
CA ARG A 60 -4.95 -13.03 17.06
C ARG A 60 -4.44 -14.45 17.28
N VAL A 61 -3.61 -14.93 16.36
CA VAL A 61 -2.91 -16.21 16.42
C VAL A 61 -1.43 -15.97 16.24
N PRO A 62 -0.64 -15.79 17.30
CA PRO A 62 0.76 -15.38 17.23
C PRO A 62 1.60 -16.22 16.26
N GLU A 63 1.31 -17.51 16.15
CA GLU A 63 1.98 -18.44 15.26
C GLU A 63 1.78 -18.12 13.77
N ALA A 64 0.74 -17.36 13.41
CA ALA A 64 0.50 -16.90 12.05
C ALA A 64 1.34 -15.65 11.68
N PHE A 65 2.14 -15.09 12.60
CA PHE A 65 2.98 -13.93 12.32
C PHE A 65 4.21 -14.32 11.51
N PHE A 66 4.51 -13.58 10.47
CA PHE A 66 5.63 -13.90 9.57
C PHE A 66 7.01 -13.85 10.27
N GLN A 67 7.15 -13.10 11.37
CA GLN A 67 8.35 -13.09 12.21
C GLN A 67 8.26 -14.04 13.41
N HIS A 68 7.27 -14.92 13.48
CA HIS A 68 7.24 -15.96 14.51
C HIS A 68 8.49 -16.84 14.39
N PRO A 69 9.17 -17.19 15.50
CA PRO A 69 10.47 -17.89 15.47
C PRO A 69 10.47 -19.15 14.60
N GLU A 70 9.42 -19.99 14.70
CA GLU A 70 9.30 -21.21 13.89
C GLU A 70 9.19 -20.91 12.40
N ASN A 71 8.42 -19.87 12.00
CA ASN A 71 8.30 -19.47 10.61
C ASN A 71 9.60 -18.87 10.07
N VAL A 72 10.32 -18.10 10.87
CA VAL A 72 11.65 -17.56 10.50
C VAL A 72 12.64 -18.71 10.27
N ALA A 73 12.67 -19.71 11.17
CA ALA A 73 13.53 -20.89 11.01
C ALA A 73 13.17 -21.69 9.75
N LEU A 74 11.88 -21.93 9.48
CA LEU A 74 11.42 -22.57 8.24
C LEU A 74 11.86 -21.78 7.00
N SER A 75 11.68 -20.46 7.00
CA SER A 75 12.06 -19.61 5.88
C SER A 75 13.54 -19.67 5.55
N GLN A 76 14.41 -19.73 6.56
CA GLN A 76 15.86 -19.87 6.39
C GLN A 76 16.27 -21.24 5.78
N GLU A 77 15.51 -22.30 6.06
CA GLU A 77 15.73 -23.63 5.52
C GLU A 77 15.15 -23.85 4.11
N LEU A 78 14.26 -22.94 3.65
CA LEU A 78 13.49 -23.11 2.42
C LEU A 78 13.88 -22.16 1.30
N PHE A 79 14.41 -20.97 1.62
CA PHE A 79 14.83 -19.99 0.63
C PHE A 79 16.36 -19.90 0.55
N GLY A 80 16.88 -19.64 -0.65
CA GLY A 80 18.31 -19.69 -0.93
C GLY A 80 18.87 -21.10 -1.16
N VAL A 81 18.02 -22.13 -1.17
CA VAL A 81 18.36 -23.54 -1.37
C VAL A 81 17.39 -24.19 -2.38
N GLN A 82 17.78 -25.33 -2.98
CA GLN A 82 16.97 -26.01 -4.01
C GLN A 82 16.27 -27.27 -3.49
N THR A 83 16.66 -27.79 -2.34
CA THR A 83 16.11 -29.03 -1.77
C THR A 83 15.86 -28.86 -0.28
N ARG A 84 14.88 -29.59 0.25
CA ARG A 84 14.56 -29.60 1.69
C ARG A 84 14.62 -31.00 2.25
N ALA A 85 14.97 -31.12 3.51
CA ALA A 85 14.91 -32.37 4.25
C ALA A 85 13.45 -32.78 4.53
N ARG A 86 13.17 -34.08 4.67
CA ARG A 86 11.86 -34.58 5.01
C ARG A 86 11.33 -33.98 6.33
N THR A 87 12.18 -33.82 7.32
CA THR A 87 11.85 -33.20 8.60
C THR A 87 11.34 -31.77 8.47
N VAL A 88 11.81 -31.01 7.48
CA VAL A 88 11.30 -29.66 7.20
C VAL A 88 9.89 -29.73 6.61
N THR A 89 9.65 -30.69 5.70
CA THR A 89 8.32 -30.97 5.18
C THR A 89 7.35 -31.33 6.32
N ASP A 90 7.75 -32.24 7.20
CA ASP A 90 6.93 -32.66 8.35
C ASP A 90 6.58 -31.46 9.27
N ARG A 91 7.51 -30.53 9.48
CA ARG A 91 7.27 -29.29 10.25
C ARG A 91 6.28 -28.35 9.55
N ILE A 92 6.41 -28.14 8.23
CA ILE A 92 5.47 -27.34 7.45
C ILE A 92 4.05 -27.86 7.65
N TYR A 93 3.84 -29.17 7.47
CA TYR A 93 2.50 -29.77 7.57
C TYR A 93 1.97 -29.80 9.01
N LYS A 94 2.82 -29.95 10.02
CA LYS A 94 2.43 -29.84 11.42
C LYS A 94 1.89 -28.47 11.77
N GLU A 95 2.65 -27.41 11.42
CA GLU A 95 2.22 -26.02 11.63
C GLU A 95 0.96 -25.69 10.81
N LYS A 96 0.88 -26.19 9.59
CA LYS A 96 -0.27 -26.04 8.72
C LYS A 96 -1.54 -26.61 9.37
N GLU A 97 -1.50 -27.81 9.95
CA GLU A 97 -2.67 -28.38 10.63
C GLU A 97 -3.14 -27.52 11.82
N TYR A 98 -2.21 -27.06 12.64
CA TYR A 98 -2.53 -26.16 13.75
C TYR A 98 -3.19 -24.85 13.25
N LEU A 99 -2.64 -24.20 12.23
CA LEU A 99 -3.18 -22.96 11.69
C LEU A 99 -4.53 -23.19 10.99
N LYS A 100 -4.71 -24.33 10.35
CA LYS A 100 -5.96 -24.75 9.72
C LYS A 100 -7.10 -24.84 10.76
N GLU A 101 -6.86 -25.46 11.90
CA GLU A 101 -7.82 -25.48 13.01
C GLU A 101 -8.17 -24.08 13.51
N LYS A 102 -7.17 -23.17 13.58
CA LYS A 102 -7.42 -21.78 13.98
C LYS A 102 -8.26 -21.01 12.96
N ILE A 103 -8.05 -21.26 11.64
CA ILE A 103 -8.87 -20.65 10.60
C ILE A 103 -10.31 -21.19 10.69
N TYR A 104 -10.52 -22.49 10.88
CA TYR A 104 -11.86 -23.04 11.11
C TYR A 104 -12.54 -22.41 12.32
N ALA A 105 -11.85 -22.30 13.45
CA ALA A 105 -12.37 -21.62 14.62
C ALA A 105 -12.72 -20.14 14.37
N PHE A 106 -11.96 -19.45 13.53
CA PHE A 106 -12.27 -18.08 13.09
C PHE A 106 -13.55 -18.02 12.25
N LEU A 107 -13.70 -18.93 11.27
CA LEU A 107 -14.91 -19.02 10.45
C LEU A 107 -16.15 -19.26 11.28
N GLU A 108 -16.09 -20.20 12.21
CA GLU A 108 -17.19 -20.56 13.11
C GLU A 108 -17.52 -19.43 14.09
N ARG A 109 -16.50 -18.87 14.76
CA ARG A 109 -16.68 -17.82 15.78
C ARG A 109 -17.44 -16.62 15.25
N PHE A 110 -17.13 -16.21 14.01
CA PHE A 110 -17.67 -14.99 13.42
C PHE A 110 -18.68 -15.27 12.32
N ASN A 111 -19.04 -16.54 12.06
CA ASN A 111 -19.95 -16.94 10.98
C ASN A 111 -19.58 -16.29 9.64
N ILE A 112 -18.33 -16.45 9.20
CA ILE A 112 -17.78 -15.80 8.03
C ILE A 112 -18.48 -16.29 6.75
N ASP A 113 -19.01 -15.36 5.94
CA ASP A 113 -19.65 -15.63 4.65
C ASP A 113 -18.69 -15.47 3.46
N LEU A 114 -17.64 -14.63 3.61
CA LEU A 114 -16.64 -14.30 2.59
C LEU A 114 -15.26 -14.12 3.22
N LEU A 115 -14.23 -14.74 2.67
CA LEU A 115 -12.83 -14.50 3.05
C LEU A 115 -12.17 -13.47 2.13
N VAL A 116 -11.30 -12.64 2.70
CA VAL A 116 -10.36 -11.78 1.98
C VAL A 116 -8.94 -12.12 2.44
N ALA A 117 -8.20 -12.80 1.58
CA ALA A 117 -6.81 -13.18 1.81
C ALA A 117 -5.89 -12.02 1.36
N GLU A 118 -5.43 -11.25 2.33
CA GLU A 118 -4.64 -10.04 2.09
C GLU A 118 -3.16 -10.37 1.93
N ASN A 119 -2.71 -10.46 0.71
CA ASN A 119 -1.34 -10.76 0.27
C ASN A 119 -0.74 -12.08 0.80
N VAL A 120 -1.47 -12.80 1.63
CA VAL A 120 -1.02 -14.02 2.32
C VAL A 120 -0.95 -15.24 1.39
N LEU A 121 -1.65 -15.19 0.26
CA LEU A 121 -1.62 -16.19 -0.82
C LEU A 121 -0.88 -15.67 -2.08
N ALA A 122 -0.12 -14.59 -1.97
CA ALA A 122 0.66 -14.03 -3.07
C ALA A 122 2.17 -14.20 -2.86
N ILE A 123 2.62 -13.92 -1.64
CA ILE A 123 4.02 -14.06 -1.25
C ILE A 123 4.16 -15.02 -0.06
N PRO A 124 5.11 -15.97 -0.09
CA PRO A 124 5.27 -17.00 0.92
C PRO A 124 5.99 -16.46 2.17
N MET A 125 5.47 -15.37 2.75
CA MET A 125 5.96 -14.83 4.01
C MET A 125 5.69 -15.78 5.18
N HIS A 126 4.64 -16.60 5.04
CA HIS A 126 4.27 -17.64 6.00
C HIS A 126 3.70 -18.86 5.26
N ILE A 127 4.56 -19.83 4.96
CA ILE A 127 4.22 -20.98 4.12
C ILE A 127 3.12 -21.84 4.75
N PRO A 128 3.20 -22.28 6.03
CA PRO A 128 2.14 -23.07 6.64
C PRO A 128 0.77 -22.37 6.63
N LEU A 129 0.72 -21.05 6.82
CA LEU A 129 -0.54 -20.29 6.79
C LEU A 129 -1.15 -20.26 5.39
N GLY A 130 -0.34 -20.05 4.36
CA GLY A 130 -0.81 -20.06 2.97
C GLY A 130 -1.40 -21.42 2.59
N VAL A 131 -0.74 -22.51 2.95
CA VAL A 131 -1.23 -23.88 2.72
C VAL A 131 -2.51 -24.15 3.51
N ALA A 132 -2.56 -23.79 4.80
CA ALA A 132 -3.73 -23.97 5.64
C ALA A 132 -4.95 -23.24 5.08
N LEU A 133 -4.78 -21.98 4.68
CA LEU A 133 -5.86 -21.16 4.11
C LEU A 133 -6.35 -21.73 2.78
N THR A 134 -5.43 -22.17 1.91
CA THR A 134 -5.75 -22.84 0.64
C THR A 134 -6.61 -24.07 0.86
N GLU A 135 -6.23 -24.95 1.82
CA GLU A 135 -7.00 -26.16 2.14
C GLU A 135 -8.37 -25.82 2.71
N VAL A 136 -8.47 -24.87 3.65
CA VAL A 136 -9.76 -24.45 4.23
C VAL A 136 -10.71 -23.94 3.15
N ILE A 137 -10.23 -23.11 2.22
CA ILE A 137 -11.05 -22.62 1.10
C ILE A 137 -11.49 -23.78 0.20
N ALA A 138 -10.60 -24.70 -0.10
CA ALA A 138 -10.90 -25.88 -0.94
C ALA A 138 -11.91 -26.84 -0.27
N GLU A 139 -11.77 -27.09 1.02
CA GLU A 139 -12.61 -28.01 1.79
C GLU A 139 -14.02 -27.46 2.07
N THR A 140 -14.12 -26.16 2.31
CA THR A 140 -15.39 -25.51 2.66
C THR A 140 -16.15 -24.97 1.45
N GLY A 141 -15.43 -24.69 0.34
CA GLY A 141 -16.00 -23.96 -0.80
C GLY A 141 -16.43 -22.53 -0.44
N ILE A 142 -15.95 -21.97 0.66
CA ILE A 142 -16.28 -20.61 1.07
C ILE A 142 -15.85 -19.62 -0.01
N PRO A 143 -16.72 -18.65 -0.38
CA PRO A 143 -16.31 -17.55 -1.24
C PRO A 143 -15.05 -16.87 -0.71
N ALA A 144 -14.03 -16.68 -1.56
CA ALA A 144 -12.77 -16.07 -1.16
C ALA A 144 -12.26 -15.08 -2.20
N ILE A 145 -11.66 -13.99 -1.75
CA ILE A 145 -10.95 -13.01 -2.55
C ILE A 145 -9.47 -13.09 -2.17
N GLY A 146 -8.60 -13.37 -3.14
CA GLY A 146 -7.16 -13.16 -3.00
C GLY A 146 -6.81 -11.75 -3.42
N HIS A 147 -6.50 -10.87 -2.49
CA HIS A 147 -6.06 -9.51 -2.77
C HIS A 147 -4.53 -9.46 -2.77
N HIS A 148 -3.94 -9.29 -3.96
CA HIS A 148 -2.52 -9.43 -4.21
C HIS A 148 -1.89 -8.07 -4.49
N HIS A 149 -0.92 -7.67 -3.65
CA HIS A 149 -0.15 -6.45 -3.82
C HIS A 149 1.10 -6.68 -4.65
N ASP A 150 1.68 -7.87 -4.54
CA ASP A 150 2.82 -8.36 -5.30
C ASP A 150 2.88 -9.89 -5.20
N PHE A 151 3.67 -10.52 -6.08
CA PHE A 151 3.82 -11.97 -6.11
C PHE A 151 5.25 -12.42 -5.75
N HIS A 152 5.39 -13.69 -5.36
CA HIS A 152 6.68 -14.23 -4.96
C HIS A 152 7.74 -14.17 -6.07
N TRP A 153 7.35 -14.28 -7.33
CA TRP A 153 8.27 -14.17 -8.45
C TRP A 153 8.78 -12.76 -8.74
N GLU A 154 8.19 -11.74 -8.13
CA GLU A 154 8.66 -10.35 -8.20
C GLU A 154 9.75 -10.03 -7.16
N ARG A 155 10.01 -10.97 -6.22
CA ARG A 155 10.94 -10.75 -5.11
C ARG A 155 12.14 -11.69 -5.17
N PRO A 156 13.36 -11.17 -5.41
CA PRO A 156 14.58 -11.99 -5.56
C PRO A 156 14.78 -13.03 -4.44
N ARG A 157 14.43 -12.70 -3.20
CA ARG A 157 14.60 -13.59 -2.04
C ARG A 157 13.80 -14.89 -2.10
N PHE A 158 12.75 -14.96 -2.93
CA PHE A 158 11.90 -16.14 -3.08
C PHE A 158 12.17 -16.95 -4.35
N LEU A 159 13.00 -16.42 -5.29
CA LEU A 159 13.26 -17.06 -6.58
C LEU A 159 14.02 -18.37 -6.45
N LEU A 160 15.01 -18.42 -5.54
CA LEU A 160 15.70 -19.65 -5.20
C LEU A 160 15.04 -20.25 -3.96
N ASN A 161 14.36 -21.40 -4.13
CA ASN A 161 13.61 -22.02 -3.05
C ASN A 161 13.54 -23.55 -3.21
N ALA A 162 13.23 -24.24 -2.10
CA ALA A 162 13.09 -25.69 -2.03
C ALA A 162 11.62 -26.16 -1.99
N ILE A 163 10.67 -25.28 -2.38
CA ILE A 163 9.22 -25.50 -2.26
C ILE A 163 8.41 -25.16 -3.51
N PRO A 164 8.91 -25.41 -4.74
CA PRO A 164 8.15 -25.09 -5.94
C PRO A 164 6.78 -25.77 -5.96
N ASP A 165 6.70 -26.99 -5.47
CA ASP A 165 5.47 -27.77 -5.30
C ASP A 165 4.42 -27.06 -4.42
N ILE A 166 4.84 -26.43 -3.34
CA ILE A 166 3.96 -25.68 -2.44
C ILE A 166 3.60 -24.31 -3.02
N LEU A 167 4.55 -23.65 -3.69
CA LEU A 167 4.29 -22.37 -4.35
C LEU A 167 3.24 -22.53 -5.44
N ASP A 168 3.35 -23.54 -6.28
CA ASP A 168 2.40 -23.83 -7.35
C ASP A 168 1.00 -24.15 -6.81
N MET A 169 0.91 -24.78 -5.63
CA MET A 169 -0.36 -25.15 -5.01
C MET A 169 -1.06 -23.98 -4.31
N ALA A 170 -0.32 -23.07 -3.66
CA ALA A 170 -0.88 -22.16 -2.67
C ALA A 170 -0.53 -20.66 -2.85
N PHE A 171 0.33 -20.28 -3.81
CA PHE A 171 0.82 -18.91 -3.93
C PHE A 171 0.85 -18.34 -5.37
N PRO A 172 -0.35 -18.03 -5.94
CA PRO A 172 -1.71 -18.19 -5.44
C PRO A 172 -2.35 -19.51 -5.88
N PRO A 173 -3.32 -20.04 -5.10
CA PRO A 173 -4.08 -21.23 -5.48
C PRO A 173 -5.13 -20.90 -6.55
N ASP A 174 -5.41 -21.84 -7.44
CA ASP A 174 -6.54 -21.76 -8.40
C ASP A 174 -7.72 -22.59 -7.88
N LEU A 175 -8.66 -21.96 -7.19
CA LEU A 175 -9.80 -22.62 -6.57
C LEU A 175 -11.14 -22.09 -7.12
N PRO A 176 -12.16 -22.95 -7.38
CA PRO A 176 -13.43 -22.54 -7.98
C PRO A 176 -14.21 -21.49 -7.19
N SER A 177 -14.08 -21.48 -5.85
CA SER A 177 -14.74 -20.53 -4.96
C SER A 177 -13.94 -19.23 -4.76
N MET A 178 -12.76 -19.10 -5.40
CA MET A 178 -11.87 -17.98 -5.21
C MET A 178 -11.85 -17.04 -6.43
N LYS A 179 -11.74 -15.75 -6.18
CA LYS A 179 -11.46 -14.71 -7.18
C LYS A 179 -10.21 -13.94 -6.78
N HIS A 180 -9.42 -13.60 -7.79
CA HIS A 180 -8.17 -12.88 -7.58
C HIS A 180 -8.32 -11.42 -7.93
N VAL A 181 -7.75 -10.56 -7.11
CA VAL A 181 -7.66 -9.11 -7.31
C VAL A 181 -6.20 -8.71 -7.25
N VAL A 182 -5.79 -7.90 -8.19
CA VAL A 182 -4.44 -7.31 -8.25
C VAL A 182 -4.52 -5.80 -8.29
N ILE A 183 -3.48 -5.13 -7.83
CA ILE A 183 -3.46 -3.65 -7.69
C ILE A 183 -2.87 -2.93 -8.90
N ASN A 184 -2.34 -3.65 -9.90
CA ASN A 184 -1.79 -3.05 -11.12
C ASN A 184 -1.90 -4.00 -12.31
N THR A 185 -1.82 -3.43 -13.53
CA THR A 185 -1.96 -4.19 -14.79
C THR A 185 -0.75 -5.10 -15.07
N VAL A 186 0.43 -4.76 -14.58
CA VAL A 186 1.63 -5.60 -14.74
C VAL A 186 1.42 -6.92 -14.01
N ALA A 187 1.05 -6.86 -12.72
CA ALA A 187 0.74 -8.04 -11.91
C ALA A 187 -0.43 -8.86 -12.51
N GLN A 188 -1.45 -8.19 -13.09
CA GLN A 188 -2.55 -8.88 -13.77
C GLN A 188 -2.07 -9.75 -14.95
N LYS A 189 -1.23 -9.17 -15.79
CA LYS A 189 -0.66 -9.88 -16.95
C LYS A 189 0.28 -11.01 -16.53
N ASP A 190 1.13 -10.75 -15.54
CA ASP A 190 2.07 -11.74 -15.03
C ASP A 190 1.37 -12.93 -14.39
N LEU A 191 0.33 -12.68 -13.58
CA LEU A 191 -0.49 -13.73 -12.99
C LEU A 191 -1.09 -14.63 -14.09
N ALA A 192 -1.76 -14.03 -15.06
CA ALA A 192 -2.37 -14.78 -16.16
C ALA A 192 -1.33 -15.55 -16.99
N ALA A 193 -0.18 -14.94 -17.29
CA ALA A 193 0.87 -15.57 -18.10
C ALA A 193 1.58 -16.74 -17.40
N LYS A 194 1.79 -16.63 -16.08
CA LYS A 194 2.54 -17.62 -15.30
C LYS A 194 1.67 -18.77 -14.78
N THR A 195 0.41 -18.50 -14.44
CA THR A 195 -0.44 -19.47 -13.75
C THR A 195 -1.74 -19.79 -14.50
N GLY A 196 -2.11 -19.03 -15.52
CA GLY A 196 -3.42 -19.13 -16.18
C GLY A 196 -4.58 -18.51 -15.38
N ILE A 197 -4.34 -18.01 -14.18
CA ILE A 197 -5.37 -17.43 -13.31
C ILE A 197 -5.78 -16.04 -13.82
N SER A 198 -7.07 -15.84 -14.00
CA SER A 198 -7.63 -14.53 -14.29
C SER A 198 -7.85 -13.71 -13.02
N SER A 199 -7.69 -12.39 -13.11
CA SER A 199 -7.89 -11.50 -11.97
C SER A 199 -8.64 -10.22 -12.34
N GLN A 200 -9.26 -9.62 -11.34
CA GLN A 200 -9.85 -8.28 -11.45
C GLN A 200 -8.81 -7.24 -11.02
N LEU A 201 -8.73 -6.15 -11.79
CA LEU A 201 -7.87 -5.02 -11.46
C LEU A 201 -8.64 -4.04 -10.56
N ILE A 202 -8.14 -3.83 -9.34
CA ILE A 202 -8.61 -2.81 -8.41
C ILE A 202 -7.38 -2.08 -7.88
N TYR A 203 -7.21 -0.84 -8.31
CA TYR A 203 -6.08 0.00 -7.89
C TYR A 203 -6.14 0.36 -6.41
N ASN A 204 -4.99 0.63 -5.83
CA ASN A 204 -4.91 1.35 -4.56
C ASN A 204 -5.58 2.70 -4.69
N VAL A 205 -6.24 3.13 -3.62
CA VAL A 205 -7.05 4.35 -3.61
C VAL A 205 -6.68 5.25 -2.43
N ILE A 206 -7.11 6.51 -2.54
CA ILE A 206 -7.06 7.45 -1.42
C ILE A 206 -8.41 8.16 -1.31
N ASP A 207 -8.77 8.61 -0.11
CA ASP A 207 -10.01 9.35 0.13
C ASP A 207 -9.85 10.82 -0.27
N PHE A 208 -10.29 11.17 -1.47
CA PHE A 208 -10.26 12.54 -2.00
C PHE A 208 -11.33 13.45 -1.39
N ASP A 209 -12.29 12.91 -0.66
CA ASP A 209 -13.33 13.68 0.02
C ASP A 209 -13.02 13.90 1.51
N ARG A 210 -11.85 13.42 1.98
CA ARG A 210 -11.40 13.58 3.36
C ARG A 210 -11.23 15.06 3.70
N ALA A 211 -11.86 15.50 4.78
CA ALA A 211 -11.62 16.82 5.36
C ALA A 211 -10.19 16.92 5.95
N ASN A 212 -9.59 18.11 5.90
CA ASN A 212 -8.26 18.43 6.46
C ASN A 212 -7.04 17.87 5.69
N THR A 213 -6.89 18.30 4.44
CA THR A 213 -5.62 18.22 3.69
C THR A 213 -4.82 19.53 3.74
N GLY A 214 -5.22 20.48 4.61
CA GLY A 214 -4.63 21.81 4.73
C GLY A 214 -3.85 22.03 6.03
N ILE A 215 -3.46 23.28 6.22
CA ILE A 215 -2.87 23.77 7.47
C ILE A 215 -4.00 24.02 8.47
N ASP A 216 -3.87 23.46 9.67
CA ASP A 216 -4.81 23.61 10.78
C ASP A 216 -4.13 24.14 12.07
N GLU A 217 -4.89 24.28 13.14
CA GLU A 217 -4.38 24.77 14.43
C GLU A 217 -3.25 23.90 15.02
N TYR A 218 -3.22 22.61 14.69
CA TYR A 218 -2.17 21.72 15.18
C TYR A 218 -0.86 21.92 14.44
N ASN A 219 -0.92 21.91 13.09
CA ASN A 219 0.27 21.89 12.25
C ASN A 219 0.72 23.30 11.77
N LYS A 220 0.00 24.38 12.06
CA LYS A 220 0.33 25.74 11.57
C LYS A 220 1.76 26.21 11.87
N ASN A 221 2.36 25.73 12.94
CA ASN A 221 3.72 26.10 13.33
C ASN A 221 4.78 25.07 12.88
N LEU A 222 4.41 24.06 12.07
CA LEU A 222 5.29 22.95 11.72
C LEU A 222 6.64 23.43 11.15
N ARG A 223 6.64 24.43 10.26
CA ARG A 223 7.89 24.97 9.68
C ARG A 223 8.81 25.48 10.80
N ALA A 224 8.33 26.35 11.67
CA ALA A 224 9.10 26.88 12.78
C ALA A 224 9.56 25.81 13.76
N ASP A 225 8.69 24.85 14.10
CA ASP A 225 8.99 23.73 15.00
C ASP A 225 10.07 22.79 14.42
N MET A 226 10.22 22.75 13.11
CA MET A 226 11.25 22.00 12.41
C MET A 226 12.48 22.83 12.02
N GLY A 227 12.48 24.14 12.36
CA GLY A 227 13.60 25.05 12.12
C GLY A 227 13.61 25.70 10.74
N PHE A 228 12.48 25.69 10.03
CA PHE A 228 12.33 26.34 8.72
C PHE A 228 11.60 27.66 8.83
N SER A 229 11.97 28.58 7.96
CA SER A 229 11.30 29.86 7.77
C SER A 229 10.18 29.78 6.71
N ASP A 230 9.36 30.82 6.63
CA ASP A 230 8.33 30.93 5.57
C ASP A 230 8.93 31.14 4.17
N GLN A 231 10.19 31.58 4.10
CA GLN A 231 10.91 31.80 2.84
C GLN A 231 11.64 30.55 2.33
N ASP A 232 11.71 29.48 3.14
CA ASP A 232 12.36 28.26 2.72
C ASP A 232 11.48 27.51 1.70
N VAL A 233 12.11 26.96 0.68
CA VAL A 233 11.46 26.06 -0.28
C VAL A 233 11.70 24.63 0.17
N LEU A 234 10.62 23.89 0.46
CA LEU A 234 10.67 22.55 1.02
C LEU A 234 10.34 21.50 -0.04
N VAL A 235 11.34 20.69 -0.39
CA VAL A 235 11.19 19.52 -1.26
C VAL A 235 11.06 18.28 -0.39
N LEU A 236 9.96 17.55 -0.50
CA LEU A 236 9.72 16.35 0.30
C LEU A 236 9.92 15.08 -0.51
N GLN A 237 10.72 14.16 0.01
CA GLN A 237 10.84 12.77 -0.42
C GLN A 237 10.09 11.88 0.58
N PRO A 238 8.80 11.52 0.36
CA PRO A 238 7.98 10.83 1.34
C PRO A 238 8.13 9.30 1.26
N THR A 239 9.38 8.81 1.30
CA THR A 239 9.69 7.39 1.18
C THR A 239 10.76 6.95 2.17
N ARG A 240 10.86 5.62 2.41
CA ARG A 240 11.98 5.02 3.17
C ARG A 240 13.31 5.26 2.46
N VAL A 241 14.40 5.32 3.24
CA VAL A 241 15.75 5.48 2.70
C VAL A 241 16.30 4.13 2.27
N VAL A 242 15.90 3.69 1.06
CA VAL A 242 16.36 2.45 0.44
C VAL A 242 16.66 2.69 -1.03
N SER A 243 17.63 1.98 -1.60
CA SER A 243 18.20 2.28 -2.94
C SER A 243 17.15 2.33 -4.05
N ARG A 244 16.15 1.44 -4.03
CA ARG A 244 15.06 1.44 -5.03
C ARG A 244 14.17 2.69 -5.01
N LYS A 245 14.29 3.55 -3.99
CA LYS A 245 13.56 4.82 -3.90
C LYS A 245 14.25 5.98 -4.61
N GLY A 246 15.49 5.79 -5.09
CA GLY A 246 16.18 6.73 -5.95
C GLY A 246 16.43 8.10 -5.33
N ILE A 247 16.68 8.18 -4.02
CA ILE A 247 16.82 9.45 -3.28
C ILE A 247 17.98 10.29 -3.83
N GLU A 248 18.98 9.66 -4.43
CA GLU A 248 20.07 10.36 -5.13
C GLU A 248 19.55 11.28 -6.24
N GLN A 249 18.44 10.94 -6.91
CA GLN A 249 17.87 11.82 -7.94
C GLN A 249 17.27 13.09 -7.31
N ALA A 250 16.71 12.99 -6.09
CA ALA A 250 16.25 14.14 -5.34
C ALA A 250 17.42 15.02 -4.86
N LEU A 251 18.53 14.41 -4.44
CA LEU A 251 19.77 15.16 -4.13
C LEU A 251 20.30 15.90 -5.34
N TYR A 252 20.44 15.23 -6.49
CA TYR A 252 20.90 15.85 -7.74
C TYR A 252 19.97 16.95 -8.22
N LEU A 253 18.66 16.80 -8.01
CA LEU A 253 17.69 17.86 -8.31
C LEU A 253 17.98 19.10 -7.45
N VAL A 254 18.09 18.95 -6.14
CA VAL A 254 18.30 20.07 -5.20
C VAL A 254 19.66 20.74 -5.46
N GLU A 255 20.70 19.97 -5.77
CA GLU A 255 22.02 20.51 -6.15
C GLU A 255 21.96 21.42 -7.40
N ARG A 256 21.14 21.05 -8.39
CA ARG A 256 21.07 21.75 -9.70
C ARG A 256 20.07 22.88 -9.74
N LEU A 257 19.05 22.86 -8.87
CA LEU A 257 18.02 23.90 -8.82
C LEU A 257 18.63 25.22 -8.32
N GLN A 258 18.46 26.28 -9.12
CA GLN A 258 18.88 27.63 -8.75
C GLN A 258 17.73 28.36 -8.03
N VAL A 259 17.35 27.80 -6.88
CA VAL A 259 16.29 28.32 -6.01
C VAL A 259 16.90 28.63 -4.64
N PRO A 260 16.77 29.86 -4.12
CA PRO A 260 17.30 30.19 -2.80
C PRO A 260 16.56 29.44 -1.70
N ASN A 261 17.23 29.19 -0.60
CA ASN A 261 16.67 28.56 0.63
C ASN A 261 15.99 27.21 0.36
N LEU A 262 16.51 26.42 -0.55
CA LEU A 262 15.98 25.10 -0.91
C LEU A 262 16.44 24.06 0.13
N ASN A 263 15.51 23.23 0.62
CA ASN A 263 15.77 22.19 1.59
C ASN A 263 15.11 20.86 1.17
N LEU A 264 15.86 19.75 1.24
CA LEU A 264 15.35 18.41 0.99
C LEU A 264 14.97 17.74 2.31
N LEU A 265 13.71 17.32 2.43
CA LEU A 265 13.16 16.63 3.59
C LEU A 265 12.97 15.15 3.28
N ILE A 266 13.50 14.26 4.13
CA ILE A 266 13.32 12.81 4.06
C ILE A 266 12.47 12.37 5.24
N SER A 267 11.31 11.79 4.97
CA SER A 267 10.28 11.53 5.99
C SER A 267 10.39 10.18 6.69
N HIS A 268 11.05 9.18 6.10
CA HIS A 268 11.10 7.82 6.65
C HIS A 268 12.54 7.34 6.85
N SER A 269 12.72 6.50 7.88
CA SER A 269 13.99 5.82 8.15
C SER A 269 14.31 4.74 7.10
N PRO A 270 15.55 4.21 7.07
CA PRO A 270 15.93 3.11 6.17
C PRO A 270 15.17 1.79 6.44
N GLY A 271 14.64 1.56 7.67
CA GLY A 271 13.97 0.32 8.04
C GLY A 271 14.93 -0.88 8.05
N ASP A 272 14.41 -2.04 7.66
CA ASP A 272 15.15 -3.33 7.71
C ASP A 272 16.11 -3.55 6.53
N GLU A 273 16.18 -2.64 5.55
CA GLU A 273 16.98 -2.81 4.33
C GLU A 273 18.43 -2.31 4.48
N GLY A 274 18.86 -2.06 5.72
CA GLY A 274 20.22 -1.70 6.09
C GLY A 274 20.53 -0.21 5.99
N GLU A 275 21.61 0.19 6.69
CA GLU A 275 22.02 1.61 6.81
C GLU A 275 23.03 2.04 5.74
N GLU A 276 23.52 1.11 4.92
CA GLU A 276 24.60 1.39 3.97
C GLU A 276 24.20 2.49 2.97
N TYR A 277 23.02 2.36 2.35
CA TYR A 277 22.49 3.37 1.44
C TYR A 277 22.19 4.70 2.16
N PHE A 278 21.71 4.64 3.39
CA PHE A 278 21.46 5.84 4.22
C PHE A 278 22.74 6.63 4.48
N ASN A 279 23.82 5.93 4.87
CA ASN A 279 25.11 6.57 5.09
C ASN A 279 25.68 7.15 3.79
N TRP A 280 25.53 6.43 2.68
CA TRP A 280 25.96 6.91 1.37
C TRP A 280 25.20 8.20 0.96
N ILE A 281 23.86 8.28 1.18
CA ILE A 281 23.06 9.48 0.93
C ILE A 281 23.56 10.67 1.78
N LYS A 282 23.82 10.45 3.06
CA LYS A 282 24.36 11.50 3.96
C LYS A 282 25.70 12.03 3.49
N ASP A 283 26.62 11.13 3.19
CA ASP A 283 27.97 11.51 2.72
C ASP A 283 27.91 12.22 1.36
N THR A 284 27.01 11.80 0.48
CA THR A 284 26.80 12.44 -0.81
C THR A 284 26.22 13.85 -0.64
N ALA A 285 25.20 14.02 0.17
CA ALA A 285 24.62 15.32 0.47
C ALA A 285 25.64 16.28 1.09
N GLN A 286 26.49 15.80 1.98
CA GLN A 286 27.56 16.60 2.60
C GLN A 286 28.61 17.04 1.56
N ARG A 287 29.06 16.13 0.69
CA ARG A 287 30.02 16.45 -0.39
C ARG A 287 29.48 17.47 -1.38
N GLN A 288 28.21 17.34 -1.74
CA GLN A 288 27.52 18.23 -2.68
C GLN A 288 26.97 19.50 -2.03
N LYS A 289 27.09 19.61 -0.69
CA LYS A 289 26.54 20.74 0.10
C LYS A 289 25.03 20.93 -0.08
N VAL A 290 24.29 19.83 -0.27
CA VAL A 290 22.84 19.84 -0.37
C VAL A 290 22.23 19.90 1.05
N PRO A 291 21.37 20.87 1.36
CA PRO A 291 20.64 20.94 2.62
C PRO A 291 19.62 19.80 2.70
N ILE A 292 19.97 18.70 3.38
CA ILE A 292 19.13 17.55 3.62
C ILE A 292 18.73 17.44 5.10
N HIS A 293 17.46 17.15 5.35
CA HIS A 293 16.88 17.03 6.68
C HIS A 293 16.13 15.70 6.81
N PHE A 294 16.59 14.85 7.74
CA PHE A 294 15.89 13.60 8.07
C PHE A 294 14.90 13.89 9.20
N ILE A 295 13.62 13.96 8.84
CA ILE A 295 12.56 14.38 9.77
C ILE A 295 11.78 13.22 10.41
N PHE A 296 12.15 11.96 10.13
CA PHE A 296 11.43 10.77 10.61
C PHE A 296 11.36 10.65 12.14
N ASN A 297 12.31 11.22 12.88
CA ASN A 297 12.29 11.26 14.35
C ASN A 297 11.26 12.26 14.92
N ARG A 298 10.63 13.07 14.07
CA ARG A 298 9.58 14.04 14.40
C ARG A 298 8.21 13.61 13.87
N LEU A 299 8.16 12.46 13.18
CA LEU A 299 6.94 11.92 12.55
C LEU A 299 6.54 10.61 13.21
N TYR A 300 5.25 10.49 13.50
CA TYR A 300 4.63 9.31 14.10
C TYR A 300 3.33 8.97 13.36
N GLU A 301 2.71 7.86 13.73
CA GLU A 301 1.45 7.40 13.12
C GLU A 301 0.28 8.35 13.47
N GLU A 302 0.31 8.93 14.68
CA GLU A 302 -0.72 9.83 15.18
C GLU A 302 -0.10 11.11 15.74
N ARG A 303 -0.89 12.18 15.68
CA ARG A 303 -0.55 13.46 16.32
C ARG A 303 -0.48 13.27 17.84
N THR A 304 0.64 13.61 18.44
CA THR A 304 0.86 13.48 19.89
C THR A 304 1.88 14.51 20.38
N GLN A 305 2.28 14.41 21.64
CA GLN A 305 3.36 15.20 22.21
C GLN A 305 4.38 14.29 22.87
N THR A 306 5.65 14.65 22.76
CA THR A 306 6.72 14.01 23.51
C THR A 306 6.57 14.32 25.00
N PRO A 307 7.20 13.56 25.92
CA PRO A 307 7.14 13.82 27.37
C PRO A 307 7.62 15.23 27.77
N ASP A 308 8.48 15.86 26.98
CA ASP A 308 8.96 17.23 27.14
C ASP A 308 8.06 18.29 26.47
N GLY A 309 6.85 17.89 26.02
CA GLY A 309 5.81 18.80 25.51
C GLY A 309 5.98 19.25 24.06
N ARG A 310 6.96 18.71 23.31
CA ARG A 310 7.11 19.02 21.88
C ARG A 310 6.06 18.30 21.06
N LYS A 311 5.45 19.00 20.08
CA LYS A 311 4.51 18.40 19.12
C LYS A 311 5.21 17.35 18.25
N VAL A 312 4.49 16.26 18.04
CA VAL A 312 4.84 15.19 17.12
C VAL A 312 3.81 15.16 16.00
N TYR A 313 4.30 15.24 14.78
CA TYR A 313 3.49 15.38 13.57
C TYR A 313 3.29 14.03 12.88
N THR A 314 2.30 13.96 12.02
CA THR A 314 2.17 12.87 11.04
C THR A 314 2.81 13.29 9.71
N LEU A 315 3.05 12.34 8.82
CA LEU A 315 3.50 12.68 7.46
C LEU A 315 2.50 13.61 6.75
N TRP A 316 1.21 13.43 7.00
CA TRP A 316 0.15 14.24 6.40
C TRP A 316 0.13 15.69 6.91
N ASP A 317 0.73 15.96 8.06
CA ASP A 317 0.96 17.33 8.53
C ASP A 317 2.08 18.04 7.74
N VAL A 318 3.01 17.29 7.17
CA VAL A 318 4.15 17.85 6.43
C VAL A 318 3.75 18.28 5.01
N TYR A 319 2.93 17.47 4.33
CA TYR A 319 2.54 17.75 2.95
C TYR A 319 2.03 19.19 2.70
N PRO A 320 1.12 19.76 3.50
CA PRO A 320 0.64 21.13 3.28
C PRO A 320 1.75 22.19 3.24
N HIS A 321 2.83 21.97 3.99
CA HIS A 321 3.96 22.89 4.13
C HIS A 321 5.05 22.75 3.07
N THR A 322 4.95 21.76 2.18
CA THR A 322 5.96 21.50 1.14
C THR A 322 5.60 22.16 -0.19
N ASP A 323 6.60 22.42 -1.02
CA ASP A 323 6.46 23.11 -2.30
C ASP A 323 6.55 22.15 -3.49
N LEU A 324 7.28 21.04 -3.33
CA LEU A 324 7.48 19.99 -4.33
C LEU A 324 7.59 18.63 -3.67
N ILE A 325 7.06 17.62 -4.31
CA ILE A 325 7.28 16.22 -3.93
C ILE A 325 8.20 15.55 -4.93
N THR A 326 9.20 14.79 -4.46
CA THR A 326 10.02 13.93 -5.28
C THR A 326 9.67 12.47 -5.04
N TYR A 327 9.43 11.73 -6.12
CA TYR A 327 9.10 10.30 -6.08
C TYR A 327 9.86 9.54 -7.19
N PRO A 328 11.21 9.57 -7.15
CA PRO A 328 12.04 9.00 -8.19
C PRO A 328 12.25 7.49 -8.04
N SER A 329 11.29 6.79 -7.45
CA SER A 329 11.36 5.34 -7.20
C SER A 329 11.56 4.55 -8.49
N LEU A 330 12.48 3.59 -8.49
CA LEU A 330 12.76 2.70 -9.62
C LEU A 330 11.71 1.60 -9.75
N TYR A 331 11.13 1.20 -8.62
CA TYR A 331 10.12 0.14 -8.55
C TYR A 331 9.09 0.41 -7.45
N GLU A 332 7.82 0.25 -7.78
CA GLU A 332 6.67 0.32 -6.87
C GLU A 332 5.58 -0.66 -7.27
N GLY A 333 4.89 -1.22 -6.28
CA GLY A 333 3.69 -2.03 -6.53
C GLY A 333 2.52 -1.19 -7.07
N PHE A 334 2.36 0.05 -6.55
CA PHE A 334 1.44 1.04 -7.09
C PHE A 334 1.98 2.46 -6.95
N GLY A 335 2.19 2.94 -5.71
CA GLY A 335 2.73 4.28 -5.43
C GLY A 335 1.81 5.13 -4.56
N ASN A 336 1.61 4.74 -3.30
CA ASN A 336 0.75 5.50 -2.38
C ASN A 336 1.22 6.95 -2.20
N ALA A 337 2.52 7.20 -2.15
CA ALA A 337 3.06 8.56 -2.07
C ALA A 337 2.73 9.43 -3.30
N PHE A 338 2.55 8.81 -4.49
CA PHE A 338 2.01 9.51 -5.65
C PHE A 338 0.58 9.99 -5.38
N LEU A 339 -0.29 9.10 -4.86
CA LEU A 339 -1.68 9.46 -4.53
C LEU A 339 -1.76 10.54 -3.46
N GLU A 340 -0.89 10.48 -2.45
CA GLU A 340 -0.81 11.50 -1.40
C GLU A 340 -0.40 12.85 -1.96
N ALA A 341 0.63 12.91 -2.82
CA ALA A 341 1.03 14.15 -3.47
C ALA A 341 -0.13 14.78 -4.27
N ILE A 342 -0.90 13.96 -4.98
CA ILE A 342 -2.09 14.39 -5.73
C ILE A 342 -3.19 14.91 -4.79
N LEU A 343 -3.49 14.18 -3.70
CA LEU A 343 -4.47 14.57 -2.69
C LEU A 343 -4.15 15.94 -2.09
N PHE A 344 -2.87 16.15 -1.72
CA PHE A 344 -2.39 17.40 -1.14
C PHE A 344 -2.13 18.51 -2.16
N LYS A 345 -2.49 18.28 -3.44
CA LYS A 345 -2.30 19.24 -4.54
C LYS A 345 -0.86 19.77 -4.60
N LYS A 346 0.11 18.85 -4.59
CA LYS A 346 1.53 19.19 -4.68
C LYS A 346 2.09 18.89 -6.07
N PRO A 347 2.93 19.76 -6.61
CA PRO A 347 3.73 19.42 -7.78
C PRO A 347 4.58 18.19 -7.52
N LEU A 348 4.77 17.34 -8.53
CA LEU A 348 5.41 16.06 -8.38
C LEU A 348 6.44 15.79 -9.47
N LEU A 349 7.68 15.46 -9.04
CA LEU A 349 8.66 14.80 -9.88
C LEU A 349 8.56 13.30 -9.64
N VAL A 350 8.38 12.50 -10.69
CA VAL A 350 8.21 11.04 -10.61
C VAL A 350 9.13 10.33 -11.60
N ASN A 351 9.69 9.20 -11.22
CA ASN A 351 10.34 8.29 -12.16
C ASN A 351 9.29 7.45 -12.89
N ARG A 352 9.54 7.13 -14.18
CA ARG A 352 8.70 6.28 -15.01
C ARG A 352 8.93 4.80 -14.69
N TYR A 353 8.56 4.35 -13.48
CA TYR A 353 8.56 2.93 -13.13
C TYR A 353 7.44 2.17 -13.86
N SER A 354 7.53 0.85 -13.95
CA SER A 354 6.68 0.01 -14.81
C SER A 354 5.18 0.24 -14.60
N VAL A 355 4.72 0.28 -13.35
CA VAL A 355 3.30 0.52 -13.03
C VAL A 355 2.87 1.95 -13.38
N TYR A 356 3.74 2.96 -13.17
CA TYR A 356 3.46 4.32 -13.59
C TYR A 356 3.22 4.40 -15.11
N ILE A 357 4.11 3.80 -15.91
CA ILE A 357 4.02 3.80 -17.37
C ILE A 357 2.71 3.15 -17.85
N VAL A 358 2.32 2.03 -17.25
CA VAL A 358 1.17 1.23 -17.74
C VAL A 358 -0.15 1.72 -17.17
N ASP A 359 -0.18 2.12 -15.90
CA ASP A 359 -1.44 2.34 -15.17
C ASP A 359 -1.72 3.81 -14.85
N ILE A 360 -0.71 4.67 -14.78
CA ILE A 360 -0.86 6.06 -14.33
C ILE A 360 -0.67 7.05 -15.49
N GLU A 361 0.46 6.98 -16.19
CA GLU A 361 0.82 7.88 -17.29
C GLU A 361 -0.27 8.01 -18.37
N PRO A 362 -0.92 6.90 -18.84
CA PRO A 362 -1.97 6.97 -19.85
C PRO A 362 -3.23 7.73 -19.42
N LYS A 363 -3.41 7.99 -18.13
CA LYS A 363 -4.54 8.76 -17.61
C LYS A 363 -4.34 10.27 -17.75
N GLY A 364 -3.13 10.72 -18.13
CA GLY A 364 -2.83 12.09 -18.50
C GLY A 364 -2.54 13.03 -17.32
N PHE A 365 -1.97 12.49 -16.24
CA PHE A 365 -1.46 13.30 -15.15
C PHE A 365 -0.36 14.24 -15.64
N ASP A 366 -0.40 15.48 -15.17
CA ASP A 366 0.60 16.50 -15.44
C ASP A 366 1.66 16.46 -14.34
N VAL A 367 2.79 15.83 -14.60
CA VAL A 367 3.90 15.66 -13.65
C VAL A 367 5.24 15.89 -14.36
N ILE A 368 6.29 16.12 -13.58
CA ILE A 368 7.65 16.16 -14.11
C ILE A 368 8.18 14.73 -14.09
N ALA A 369 8.24 14.08 -15.25
CA ALA A 369 8.66 12.70 -15.38
C ALA A 369 10.15 12.57 -15.71
N ILE A 370 10.83 11.64 -15.04
CA ILE A 370 12.19 11.20 -15.38
C ILE A 370 12.19 9.72 -15.73
N ASP A 371 13.19 9.27 -16.46
CA ASP A 371 13.34 7.87 -16.88
C ASP A 371 14.70 7.33 -16.39
N GLY A 372 14.72 6.91 -15.14
CA GLY A 372 15.90 6.37 -14.45
C GLY A 372 16.86 7.43 -13.91
N PHE A 373 16.99 8.59 -14.54
CA PHE A 373 17.92 9.65 -14.14
C PHE A 373 17.39 11.05 -14.40
N LEU A 374 17.88 12.01 -13.63
CA LEU A 374 17.51 13.41 -13.75
C LEU A 374 18.13 14.05 -15.00
N THR A 375 17.29 14.74 -15.79
CA THR A 375 17.71 15.48 -16.98
C THR A 375 17.65 16.99 -16.74
N GLU A 376 18.41 17.77 -17.52
CA GLU A 376 18.35 19.25 -17.50
C GLU A 376 16.96 19.78 -17.86
N THR A 377 16.22 19.04 -18.69
CA THR A 377 14.83 19.37 -19.00
C THR A 377 13.94 19.24 -17.78
N ALA A 378 14.08 18.15 -17.00
CA ALA A 378 13.32 17.96 -15.77
C ALA A 378 13.66 19.05 -14.73
N VAL A 379 14.93 19.42 -14.59
CA VAL A 379 15.35 20.53 -13.70
C VAL A 379 14.64 21.84 -14.08
N ARG A 380 14.67 22.21 -15.36
CA ARG A 380 13.98 23.42 -15.85
C ARG A 380 12.47 23.38 -15.62
N GLN A 381 11.84 22.23 -15.83
CA GLN A 381 10.40 22.07 -15.55
C GLN A 381 10.06 22.23 -14.06
N VAL A 382 10.92 21.74 -13.17
CA VAL A 382 10.77 21.98 -11.73
C VAL A 382 10.90 23.46 -11.39
N GLU A 383 11.92 24.13 -11.94
CA GLU A 383 12.10 25.58 -11.74
C GLU A 383 10.89 26.39 -12.22
N GLU A 384 10.36 26.07 -13.40
CA GLU A 384 9.15 26.69 -13.93
C GLU A 384 7.97 26.55 -12.98
N VAL A 385 7.68 25.32 -12.52
CA VAL A 385 6.57 25.06 -11.62
C VAL A 385 6.74 25.74 -10.25
N LEU A 386 7.98 25.85 -9.75
CA LEU A 386 8.25 26.55 -8.50
C LEU A 386 8.12 28.06 -8.62
N LYS A 387 8.47 28.64 -9.78
CA LYS A 387 8.46 30.08 -10.04
C LYS A 387 7.12 30.62 -10.57
N ASP A 388 6.33 29.77 -11.25
CA ASP A 388 5.05 30.15 -11.86
C ASP A 388 3.85 29.58 -11.06
N PRO A 389 3.15 30.42 -10.26
CA PRO A 389 2.00 29.97 -9.48
C PRO A 389 0.81 29.50 -10.33
N ASP A 390 0.60 30.07 -11.52
CA ASP A 390 -0.53 29.71 -12.38
C ASP A 390 -0.27 28.36 -13.05
N ARG A 391 0.96 28.12 -13.55
CA ARG A 391 1.40 26.81 -14.06
C ARG A 391 1.26 25.73 -12.98
N ARG A 392 1.73 26.03 -11.77
CA ARG A 392 1.61 25.12 -10.63
C ARG A 392 0.15 24.83 -10.29
N ARG A 393 -0.71 25.83 -10.22
CA ARG A 393 -2.16 25.65 -9.94
C ARG A 393 -2.81 24.78 -10.98
N ALA A 394 -2.58 25.05 -12.26
CA ALA A 394 -3.14 24.27 -13.37
C ALA A 394 -2.73 22.79 -13.27
N MET A 395 -1.45 22.50 -12.99
CA MET A 395 -0.92 21.15 -12.79
C MET A 395 -1.64 20.42 -11.66
N VAL A 396 -1.68 20.98 -10.48
CA VAL A 396 -2.18 20.28 -9.29
C VAL A 396 -3.69 20.09 -9.29
N GLU A 397 -4.45 21.07 -9.82
CA GLU A 397 -5.91 20.93 -9.96
C GLU A 397 -6.28 19.84 -10.98
N ARG A 398 -5.63 19.82 -12.15
CA ARG A 398 -5.81 18.74 -13.12
C ARG A 398 -5.52 17.39 -12.52
N ASN A 399 -4.42 17.26 -11.79
CA ASN A 399 -4.01 16.02 -11.16
C ASN A 399 -5.00 15.56 -10.09
N PHE A 400 -5.49 16.50 -9.27
CA PHE A 400 -6.51 16.21 -8.26
C PHE A 400 -7.78 15.64 -8.88
N GLU A 401 -8.31 16.25 -9.95
CA GLU A 401 -9.50 15.76 -10.65
C GLU A 401 -9.30 14.37 -11.27
N LEU A 402 -8.12 14.12 -11.87
CA LEU A 402 -7.78 12.79 -12.39
C LEU A 402 -7.63 11.76 -11.26
N GLY A 403 -6.99 12.12 -10.16
CA GLY A 403 -6.86 11.26 -8.98
C GLY A 403 -8.23 10.88 -8.41
N LYS A 404 -9.11 11.87 -8.21
CA LYS A 404 -10.48 11.67 -7.74
C LYS A 404 -11.29 10.77 -8.69
N LYS A 405 -11.10 10.93 -10.01
CA LYS A 405 -11.78 10.11 -11.02
C LYS A 405 -11.35 8.65 -11.00
N TYR A 406 -10.05 8.37 -10.88
CA TYR A 406 -9.51 7.02 -11.11
C TYR A 406 -9.14 6.29 -9.83
N PHE A 407 -8.71 6.98 -8.77
CA PHE A 407 -8.09 6.41 -7.59
C PHE A 407 -8.80 6.80 -6.28
N SER A 408 -10.10 7.10 -6.34
CA SER A 408 -10.91 7.44 -5.17
C SER A 408 -11.64 6.23 -4.57
N TYR A 409 -12.16 6.43 -3.38
CA TYR A 409 -13.08 5.49 -2.73
C TYR A 409 -14.30 5.14 -3.60
N SER A 410 -14.78 6.06 -4.44
CA SER A 410 -15.84 5.78 -5.40
C SER A 410 -15.41 4.72 -6.44
N SER A 411 -14.15 4.71 -6.85
CA SER A 411 -13.60 3.67 -7.75
C SER A 411 -13.50 2.32 -7.05
N LEU A 412 -13.01 2.30 -5.80
CA LEU A 412 -12.95 1.10 -4.97
C LEU A 412 -14.35 0.53 -4.73
N LYS A 413 -15.31 1.39 -4.37
CA LYS A 413 -16.71 1.01 -4.15
C LYS A 413 -17.32 0.30 -5.37
N ARG A 414 -17.08 0.80 -6.59
CA ARG A 414 -17.51 0.13 -7.83
C ARG A 414 -16.86 -1.25 -8.02
N GLY A 415 -15.54 -1.35 -7.79
CA GLY A 415 -14.80 -2.60 -7.92
C GLY A 415 -15.30 -3.67 -6.95
N LEU A 416 -15.46 -3.31 -5.67
CA LEU A 416 -15.95 -4.22 -4.63
C LEU A 416 -17.42 -4.61 -4.83
N SER A 417 -18.27 -3.68 -5.30
CA SER A 417 -19.67 -4.02 -5.68
C SER A 417 -19.73 -5.05 -6.80
N ALA A 418 -18.87 -4.91 -7.82
CA ALA A 418 -18.80 -5.88 -8.92
C ALA A 418 -18.32 -7.25 -8.43
N LEU A 419 -17.32 -7.29 -7.53
CA LEU A 419 -16.86 -8.54 -6.91
C LEU A 419 -17.98 -9.22 -6.12
N LEU A 420 -18.65 -8.51 -5.22
CA LEU A 420 -19.76 -9.07 -4.43
C LEU A 420 -20.89 -9.58 -5.34
N THR A 421 -21.24 -8.83 -6.38
CA THR A 421 -22.22 -9.25 -7.37
C THR A 421 -21.82 -10.56 -8.06
N SER A 422 -20.55 -10.72 -8.37
CA SER A 422 -20.04 -11.92 -9.03
C SER A 422 -20.05 -13.18 -8.16
N PHE A 423 -20.07 -13.04 -6.82
CA PHE A 423 -20.21 -14.14 -5.87
C PHE A 423 -21.68 -14.43 -5.53
N PHE A 424 -22.47 -13.38 -5.28
CA PHE A 424 -23.78 -13.50 -4.64
C PHE A 424 -24.95 -13.12 -5.55
N GLY A 425 -24.70 -12.69 -6.79
CA GLY A 425 -25.72 -12.41 -7.81
C GLY A 425 -26.59 -11.17 -7.55
N THR A 426 -26.33 -10.41 -6.48
CA THR A 426 -27.09 -9.18 -6.14
C THR A 426 -26.15 -8.07 -5.67
N ILE A 427 -26.41 -6.85 -6.16
CA ILE A 427 -25.70 -5.66 -5.65
C ILE A 427 -26.29 -5.30 -4.29
N PRO A 428 -25.49 -5.17 -3.24
CA PRO A 428 -25.96 -4.59 -1.98
C PRO A 428 -26.40 -3.16 -2.26
N SER A 429 -27.67 -2.84 -1.96
CA SER A 429 -28.26 -1.52 -2.18
C SER A 429 -27.80 -0.52 -1.12
N GLY A 430 -26.56 -0.04 -1.25
CA GLY A 430 -26.15 1.23 -0.67
C GLY A 430 -26.47 2.33 -1.68
N ASN A 431 -27.22 3.34 -1.29
CA ASN A 431 -27.65 4.44 -2.13
C ASN A 431 -26.52 4.99 -3.02
N LEU A 432 -26.63 4.79 -4.32
CA LEU A 432 -25.91 5.53 -5.35
C LEU A 432 -26.54 6.94 -5.55
N ALA A 433 -27.11 7.53 -4.50
CA ALA A 433 -27.72 8.85 -4.55
C ALA A 433 -26.71 9.92 -4.11
N GLY A 434 -25.96 10.41 -5.07
CA GLY A 434 -25.03 11.53 -4.94
C GLY A 434 -24.75 12.20 -6.28
N GLY A 435 -25.71 12.17 -7.19
CA GLY A 435 -25.69 12.93 -8.43
C GLY A 435 -26.92 13.83 -8.46
N SER A 436 -26.81 15.07 -7.95
CA SER A 436 -27.80 16.11 -8.10
C SER A 436 -28.00 16.42 -9.57
N ASN A 437 -29.21 16.14 -10.08
CA ASN A 437 -29.75 16.79 -11.26
C ASN A 437 -29.75 18.30 -10.99
N GLY A 438 -28.95 19.06 -11.67
CA GLY A 438 -28.98 20.50 -11.83
C GLY A 438 -29.23 20.81 -13.31
N GLN A 439 -30.37 21.36 -13.60
CA GLN A 439 -30.74 21.98 -14.86
C GLN A 439 -29.74 23.06 -15.30
#